data_afe2a233aecbf75dd958bc197115ed7e
#
_entry.id   afe2a233aecbf75dd958bc197115ed7e
#
_cell.length_a   1.000
_cell.length_b   1.000
_cell.length_c   1.000
_cell.angle_alpha   90.00
_cell.angle_beta   90.00
_cell.angle_gamma   90.00
#
_symmetry.space_group_name_H-M   'P 1'
#
loop_
_entity.id
_entity.type
_entity.pdbx_description
1 polymer ?
#
loop_
_entity_poly.entity_id
_entity_poly.type
_entity_poly.pdbx_seq_one_letter_code
_entity_poly.pdbx_strand_id
1 'polypeptide(L)'
;MKIYRAAAVGITLFAALAVSTGVSAESSRASGGHSGDYISLLLIGGVSKVDDVTSSSGTLQLRNDADEVGAVGLTLGYNWAKKGLPIRSEIEYHYRARFDFDTRVIGSAGYENQLSTHALIANVYGDYQMNDRWALFAGGGIGWAQNVSDVARVPIGAGTKTELVTRTDNFTWNFAAGVIWSFSKNWDAEFRYRYIDLCEVESGPHTDGTTIRAESYTSHDLIIGLTYRF
;
A
#
# COMPACT_ATOMS: atom_id res chain seq x y z
N MET A 1 20.02 26.58 0.30
CA MET A 1 20.81 25.37 0.46
C MET A 1 20.09 24.54 1.52
N LYS A 2 19.12 23.70 1.08
CA LYS A 2 18.30 22.86 1.97
C LYS A 2 19.03 21.55 2.21
N ILE A 3 19.35 21.30 3.47
CA ILE A 3 19.99 20.06 3.93
C ILE A 3 18.88 19.03 4.06
N TYR A 4 18.84 18.04 3.17
CA TYR A 4 17.98 16.88 3.28
C TYR A 4 18.43 16.05 4.49
N ARG A 5 17.63 16.03 5.54
CA ARG A 5 17.77 15.04 6.62
C ARG A 5 17.10 13.77 6.14
N ALA A 6 17.88 12.80 5.69
CA ALA A 6 17.43 11.44 5.51
C ALA A 6 16.96 10.91 6.87
N ALA A 7 15.66 10.71 7.01
CA ALA A 7 15.08 9.99 8.14
C ALA A 7 15.44 8.52 7.94
N ALA A 8 16.41 8.01 8.70
CA ALA A 8 16.68 6.58 8.78
C ALA A 8 15.46 5.93 9.45
N VAL A 9 14.63 5.27 8.64
CA VAL A 9 13.58 4.39 9.14
C VAL A 9 14.27 3.17 9.72
N GLY A 10 14.36 3.12 11.05
CA GLY A 10 14.84 1.95 11.78
C GLY A 10 13.86 0.79 11.58
N ILE A 11 14.21 -0.14 10.72
CA ILE A 11 13.47 -1.40 10.56
C ILE A 11 13.77 -2.24 11.81
N THR A 12 12.89 -2.18 12.79
CA THR A 12 12.88 -3.13 13.90
C THR A 12 12.23 -4.41 13.40
N LEU A 13 13.05 -5.42 13.13
CA LEU A 13 12.61 -6.75 12.75
C LEU A 13 11.79 -7.34 13.91
N PHE A 14 10.47 -7.40 13.77
CA PHE A 14 9.63 -8.21 14.64
C PHE A 14 9.79 -9.67 14.24
N ALA A 15 10.39 -10.46 15.13
CA ALA A 15 10.47 -11.90 15.00
C ALA A 15 9.06 -12.49 14.97
N ALA A 16 8.72 -13.17 13.89
CA ALA A 16 7.45 -13.87 13.73
C ALA A 16 7.33 -14.97 14.78
N LEU A 17 6.30 -14.89 15.59
CA LEU A 17 5.88 -15.97 16.49
C LEU A 17 5.40 -17.15 15.63
N ALA A 18 6.18 -18.22 15.58
CA ALA A 18 5.76 -19.46 14.97
C ALA A 18 4.69 -20.12 15.84
N VAL A 19 3.43 -19.99 15.44
CA VAL A 19 2.35 -20.82 15.99
C VAL A 19 2.44 -22.17 15.32
N SER A 20 3.04 -23.13 15.97
CA SER A 20 3.06 -24.53 15.55
C SER A 20 1.69 -25.16 15.86
N THR A 21 0.77 -25.13 14.92
CA THR A 21 -0.35 -26.09 14.89
C THR A 21 0.10 -27.27 14.06
N GLY A 22 0.33 -28.41 14.72
CA GLY A 22 0.71 -29.65 14.02
C GLY A 22 -0.44 -30.13 13.13
N VAL A 23 -0.23 -30.00 11.84
CA VAL A 23 -0.99 -30.71 10.80
C VAL A 23 -0.01 -31.60 10.07
N SER A 24 -0.22 -32.91 10.16
CA SER A 24 0.59 -33.93 9.48
C SER A 24 0.51 -33.74 7.97
N ALA A 25 1.65 -33.46 7.36
CA ALA A 25 1.77 -33.36 5.93
C ALA A 25 1.90 -34.75 5.33
N GLU A 26 0.85 -35.23 4.67
CA GLU A 26 0.91 -36.40 3.80
C GLU A 26 1.42 -35.98 2.42
N SER A 27 2.54 -36.58 2.02
CA SER A 27 3.25 -36.25 0.81
C SER A 27 2.53 -36.75 -0.44
N SER A 28 2.01 -35.85 -1.24
CA SER A 28 1.68 -36.13 -2.63
C SER A 28 2.55 -35.27 -3.54
N ARG A 29 3.55 -35.90 -4.16
CA ARG A 29 4.28 -35.33 -5.31
C ARG A 29 3.32 -35.23 -6.50
N ALA A 30 2.79 -34.06 -6.76
CA ALA A 30 2.15 -33.73 -8.01
C ALA A 30 2.60 -32.34 -8.44
N SER A 31 3.17 -32.29 -9.66
CA SER A 31 3.52 -31.13 -10.48
C SER A 31 3.52 -29.76 -9.75
N GLY A 32 4.68 -29.22 -9.59
CA GLY A 32 5.16 -27.90 -9.15
C GLY A 32 4.26 -26.72 -8.79
N GLY A 33 2.96 -26.89 -8.64
CA GLY A 33 2.03 -25.86 -8.15
C GLY A 33 1.99 -25.85 -6.63
N HIS A 34 2.29 -24.70 -6.04
CA HIS A 34 2.15 -24.49 -4.61
C HIS A 34 0.67 -24.48 -4.25
N SER A 35 0.26 -25.36 -3.37
CA SER A 35 -1.13 -25.50 -2.98
C SER A 35 -1.29 -25.54 -1.47
N GLY A 36 -2.23 -24.78 -0.95
CA GLY A 36 -2.54 -24.73 0.47
C GLY A 36 -2.45 -23.32 1.05
N ASP A 37 -2.54 -23.25 2.34
CA ASP A 37 -2.47 -22.00 3.08
C ASP A 37 -1.05 -21.45 3.10
N TYR A 38 -0.92 -20.13 3.06
CA TYR A 38 0.35 -19.43 3.19
C TYR A 38 0.20 -18.08 3.83
N ILE A 39 1.32 -17.57 4.33
CA ILE A 39 1.46 -16.23 4.89
C ILE A 39 2.60 -15.52 4.18
N SER A 40 2.45 -14.23 3.87
CA SER A 40 3.49 -13.44 3.22
C SER A 40 3.74 -12.14 3.95
N LEU A 41 5.02 -11.78 4.07
CA LEU A 41 5.45 -10.45 4.48
C LEU A 41 5.82 -9.65 3.23
N LEU A 42 5.31 -8.42 3.12
CA LEU A 42 5.51 -7.56 1.96
C LEU A 42 6.30 -6.31 2.34
N LEU A 43 7.32 -6.00 1.53
CA LEU A 43 7.99 -4.70 1.49
C LEU A 43 7.58 -4.01 0.20
N ILE A 44 7.07 -2.78 0.33
CA ILE A 44 6.47 -2.03 -0.77
C ILE A 44 7.23 -0.71 -0.91
N GLY A 45 7.70 -0.43 -2.10
CA GLY A 45 8.21 0.88 -2.49
C GLY A 45 7.45 1.37 -3.71
N GLY A 46 7.04 2.61 -3.75
CA GLY A 46 6.24 3.11 -4.84
C GLY A 46 6.31 4.62 -5.03
N VAL A 47 5.71 5.06 -6.11
CA VAL A 47 5.48 6.48 -6.38
C VAL A 47 3.98 6.69 -6.35
N SER A 48 3.55 7.53 -5.42
CA SER A 48 2.16 7.92 -5.25
C SER A 48 1.91 9.29 -5.86
N LYS A 49 0.70 9.49 -6.38
CA LYS A 49 0.28 10.73 -6.99
C LYS A 49 -1.12 11.11 -6.55
N VAL A 50 -1.35 12.40 -6.32
CA VAL A 50 -2.67 12.99 -6.12
C VAL A 50 -3.02 13.87 -7.31
N ASP A 51 -4.24 13.74 -7.81
CA ASP A 51 -4.75 14.53 -8.93
C ASP A 51 -6.05 15.25 -8.53
N ASP A 52 -6.44 16.26 -9.30
CA ASP A 52 -7.69 17.00 -9.18
C ASP A 52 -7.92 17.57 -7.76
N VAL A 53 -6.88 18.25 -7.24
CA VAL A 53 -6.95 18.86 -5.90
C VAL A 53 -7.72 20.17 -5.96
N THR A 54 -8.80 20.21 -5.18
CA THR A 54 -9.70 21.36 -5.08
C THR A 54 -9.73 21.95 -3.67
N SER A 55 -10.11 23.23 -3.55
CA SER A 55 -10.31 23.89 -2.27
C SER A 55 -11.65 24.62 -2.26
N SER A 56 -12.34 24.57 -1.11
CA SER A 56 -13.61 25.29 -0.92
C SER A 56 -13.44 26.80 -0.85
N SER A 57 -12.24 27.33 -0.62
CA SER A 57 -12.02 28.77 -0.36
C SER A 57 -11.16 29.49 -1.40
N GLY A 58 -10.79 28.86 -2.53
CA GLY A 58 -10.03 29.57 -3.59
C GLY A 58 -9.20 28.69 -4.49
N THR A 59 -8.45 29.33 -5.41
CA THR A 59 -7.58 28.65 -6.36
C THR A 59 -6.35 28.07 -5.65
N LEU A 60 -6.14 26.77 -5.78
CA LEU A 60 -4.97 26.06 -5.28
C LEU A 60 -3.83 26.08 -6.30
N GLN A 61 -2.60 26.20 -5.79
CA GLN A 61 -1.39 25.85 -6.49
C GLN A 61 -0.78 24.60 -5.84
N LEU A 62 -0.80 23.49 -6.54
CA LEU A 62 -0.02 22.30 -6.19
C LEU A 62 1.46 22.61 -6.38
N ARG A 63 2.26 22.30 -5.36
CA ARG A 63 3.72 22.41 -5.42
C ARG A 63 4.41 21.07 -5.62
N ASN A 64 3.79 20.01 -5.14
CA ASN A 64 4.26 18.64 -5.28
C ASN A 64 3.02 17.74 -5.36
N ASP A 65 2.83 17.04 -6.46
CA ASP A 65 1.69 16.15 -6.73
C ASP A 65 2.06 14.67 -6.64
N ALA A 66 3.36 14.36 -6.61
CA ALA A 66 3.86 13.00 -6.53
C ALA A 66 5.08 12.89 -5.60
N ASP A 67 5.18 11.80 -4.86
CA ASP A 67 6.29 11.51 -3.96
C ASP A 67 6.52 10.01 -3.82
N GLU A 68 7.71 9.63 -3.34
CA GLU A 68 8.08 8.26 -3.04
C GLU A 68 7.44 7.81 -1.73
N VAL A 69 6.86 6.61 -1.73
CA VAL A 69 6.17 6.02 -0.57
C VAL A 69 6.73 4.65 -0.25
N GLY A 70 7.02 4.43 1.03
CA GLY A 70 7.33 3.12 1.58
C GLY A 70 6.14 2.52 2.32
N ALA A 71 5.95 1.21 2.20
CA ALA A 71 4.92 0.49 2.96
C ALA A 71 5.40 -0.91 3.38
N VAL A 72 4.73 -1.44 4.38
CA VAL A 72 4.87 -2.83 4.82
C VAL A 72 3.50 -3.49 4.84
N GLY A 73 3.45 -4.77 4.48
CA GLY A 73 2.20 -5.51 4.43
C GLY A 73 2.33 -6.94 4.91
N LEU A 74 1.19 -7.51 5.23
CA LEU A 74 1.00 -8.90 5.59
C LEU A 74 -0.13 -9.48 4.75
N THR A 75 0.07 -10.70 4.23
CA THR A 75 -0.93 -11.41 3.45
C THR A 75 -1.21 -12.77 4.05
N LEU A 76 -2.47 -13.14 4.10
CA LEU A 76 -2.93 -14.51 4.31
C LEU A 76 -3.56 -15.00 3.00
N GLY A 77 -3.10 -16.12 2.47
CA GLY A 77 -3.53 -16.60 1.18
C GLY A 77 -3.80 -18.10 1.14
N TYR A 78 -4.56 -18.49 0.12
CA TYR A 78 -4.83 -19.88 -0.21
C TYR A 78 -4.63 -20.13 -1.71
N ASN A 79 -3.82 -21.12 -2.04
CA ASN A 79 -3.59 -21.57 -3.41
C ASN A 79 -4.53 -22.75 -3.74
N TRP A 80 -5.34 -22.60 -4.78
CA TRP A 80 -6.37 -23.55 -5.19
C TRP A 80 -5.88 -24.63 -6.15
N ALA A 81 -4.56 -24.72 -6.40
CA ALA A 81 -3.96 -25.68 -7.34
C ALA A 81 -4.29 -27.15 -6.97
N LYS A 82 -4.42 -27.48 -5.68
CA LYS A 82 -4.89 -28.81 -5.23
C LYS A 82 -6.30 -29.16 -5.73
N LYS A 83 -7.12 -28.16 -6.00
CA LYS A 83 -8.47 -28.32 -6.56
C LYS A 83 -8.50 -28.23 -8.09
N GLY A 84 -7.32 -28.21 -8.73
CA GLY A 84 -7.18 -28.11 -10.19
C GLY A 84 -7.43 -26.72 -10.75
N LEU A 85 -7.45 -25.68 -9.91
CA LEU A 85 -7.65 -24.30 -10.32
C LEU A 85 -6.32 -23.54 -10.23
N PRO A 86 -5.80 -22.98 -11.34
CA PRO A 86 -4.53 -22.25 -11.34
C PRO A 86 -4.72 -20.82 -10.82
N ILE A 87 -5.35 -20.68 -9.64
CA ILE A 87 -5.63 -19.42 -9.01
C ILE A 87 -5.23 -19.44 -7.53
N ARG A 88 -5.01 -18.27 -6.96
CA ARG A 88 -4.86 -18.04 -5.52
C ARG A 88 -5.72 -16.87 -5.07
N SER A 89 -6.18 -16.93 -3.84
CA SER A 89 -6.91 -15.86 -3.17
C SER A 89 -6.15 -15.37 -1.96
N GLU A 90 -6.16 -14.06 -1.72
CA GLU A 90 -5.40 -13.40 -0.66
C GLU A 90 -6.25 -12.38 0.07
N ILE A 91 -6.04 -12.26 1.38
CA ILE A 91 -6.40 -11.08 2.17
C ILE A 91 -5.09 -10.39 2.54
N GLU A 92 -4.91 -9.20 2.07
CA GLU A 92 -3.73 -8.37 2.29
C GLU A 92 -4.08 -7.18 3.18
N TYR A 93 -3.29 -6.97 4.23
CA TYR A 93 -3.27 -5.71 4.97
C TYR A 93 -1.93 -5.04 4.74
N HIS A 94 -1.93 -3.73 4.43
CA HIS A 94 -0.70 -2.96 4.38
C HIS A 94 -0.87 -1.57 5.01
N TYR A 95 0.23 -1.09 5.57
CA TYR A 95 0.39 0.25 6.07
C TYR A 95 1.39 1.00 5.20
N ARG A 96 0.94 2.11 4.60
CA ARG A 96 1.76 3.04 3.83
C ARG A 96 2.24 4.16 4.73
N ALA A 97 3.56 4.35 4.77
CA ALA A 97 4.20 5.44 5.50
C ALA A 97 3.86 6.79 4.86
N ARG A 98 4.18 7.84 5.54
CA ARG A 98 3.81 9.21 5.16
C ARG A 98 4.22 9.58 3.75
N PHE A 99 3.25 10.09 3.02
CA PHE A 99 3.37 10.77 1.74
C PHE A 99 3.20 12.27 2.00
N ASP A 100 4.18 13.07 1.60
CA ASP A 100 4.17 14.51 1.82
C ASP A 100 3.74 15.25 0.54
N PHE A 101 2.68 16.03 0.61
CA PHE A 101 2.31 16.94 -0.47
C PHE A 101 1.97 18.33 0.06
N ASP A 102 2.52 19.34 -0.59
CA ASP A 102 2.36 20.73 -0.18
C ASP A 102 1.38 21.46 -1.09
N THR A 103 0.40 22.10 -0.50
CA THR A 103 -0.54 22.95 -1.22
C THR A 103 -0.50 24.40 -0.71
N ARG A 104 -0.79 25.34 -1.57
CA ARG A 104 -0.88 26.75 -1.23
C ARG A 104 -2.16 27.35 -1.79
N VAL A 105 -2.97 27.95 -0.90
CA VAL A 105 -4.10 28.78 -1.30
C VAL A 105 -3.59 30.21 -1.54
N ILE A 106 -3.82 30.74 -2.75
CA ILE A 106 -3.34 32.07 -3.14
C ILE A 106 -3.99 33.14 -2.23
N GLY A 107 -3.16 33.90 -1.53
CA GLY A 107 -3.60 35.00 -0.66
C GLY A 107 -3.98 34.62 0.76
N SER A 108 -3.90 33.34 1.16
CA SER A 108 -4.34 32.87 2.49
C SER A 108 -3.22 32.21 3.30
N ALA A 109 -2.91 30.94 3.02
CA ALA A 109 -1.99 30.14 3.83
C ALA A 109 -1.30 29.06 3.00
N GLY A 110 -0.18 28.54 3.50
CA GLY A 110 0.42 27.27 3.07
C GLY A 110 -0.15 26.12 3.90
N TYR A 111 -0.29 24.94 3.29
CA TYR A 111 -0.72 23.72 3.95
C TYR A 111 0.32 22.64 3.66
N GLU A 112 0.92 22.13 4.74
CA GLU A 112 1.83 20.99 4.70
C GLU A 112 1.01 19.75 5.05
N ASN A 113 0.82 18.83 4.09
CA ASN A 113 0.02 17.63 4.26
C ASN A 113 0.93 16.42 4.40
N GLN A 114 0.66 15.60 5.41
CA GLN A 114 1.26 14.29 5.61
C GLN A 114 0.18 13.23 5.57
N LEU A 115 0.24 12.35 4.57
CA LEU A 115 -0.75 11.32 4.34
C LEU A 115 -0.19 9.95 4.67
N SER A 116 -0.89 9.19 5.50
CA SER A 116 -0.63 7.76 5.73
C SER A 116 -1.89 6.97 5.42
N THR A 117 -1.72 5.71 5.00
CA THR A 117 -2.86 4.88 4.59
C THR A 117 -2.77 3.50 5.19
N HIS A 118 -3.90 3.02 5.73
CA HIS A 118 -4.15 1.63 6.08
C HIS A 118 -5.06 1.03 5.01
N ALA A 119 -4.71 -0.11 4.44
CA ALA A 119 -5.56 -0.77 3.46
C ALA A 119 -5.74 -2.25 3.79
N LEU A 120 -6.97 -2.74 3.60
CA LEU A 120 -7.35 -4.14 3.70
C LEU A 120 -7.98 -4.55 2.37
N ILE A 121 -7.36 -5.50 1.66
CA ILE A 121 -7.70 -5.81 0.28
C ILE A 121 -7.86 -7.33 0.11
N ALA A 122 -8.93 -7.74 -0.55
CA ALA A 122 -9.11 -9.10 -1.04
C ALA A 122 -8.66 -9.17 -2.50
N ASN A 123 -7.66 -10.01 -2.77
CA ASN A 123 -7.06 -10.18 -4.09
C ASN A 123 -7.33 -11.59 -4.64
N VAL A 124 -7.39 -11.69 -5.97
CA VAL A 124 -7.39 -12.97 -6.70
C VAL A 124 -6.37 -12.87 -7.83
N TYR A 125 -5.52 -13.89 -7.93
CA TYR A 125 -4.47 -13.98 -8.95
C TYR A 125 -4.60 -15.29 -9.72
N GLY A 126 -4.36 -15.23 -11.02
CA GLY A 126 -4.10 -16.40 -11.86
C GLY A 126 -2.61 -16.69 -11.89
N ASP A 127 -2.21 -17.92 -11.62
CA ASP A 127 -0.83 -18.36 -11.60
C ASP A 127 -0.50 -19.20 -12.86
N TYR A 128 0.59 -18.87 -13.53
CA TYR A 128 1.13 -19.64 -14.65
C TYR A 128 2.50 -20.22 -14.28
N GLN A 129 2.55 -21.54 -14.07
CA GLN A 129 3.78 -22.24 -13.73
C GLN A 129 4.70 -22.34 -14.96
N MET A 130 5.87 -21.73 -14.91
CA MET A 130 6.90 -21.82 -15.95
C MET A 130 7.76 -23.07 -15.80
N ASN A 131 8.13 -23.39 -14.56
CA ASN A 131 8.93 -24.58 -14.19
C ASN A 131 8.81 -24.82 -12.67
N ASP A 132 9.52 -25.81 -12.12
CA ASP A 132 9.43 -26.18 -10.70
C ASP A 132 9.78 -25.06 -9.70
N ARG A 133 10.41 -23.98 -10.15
CA ARG A 133 10.88 -22.88 -9.29
C ARG A 133 10.27 -21.53 -9.60
N TRP A 134 9.74 -21.35 -10.81
CA TRP A 134 9.29 -20.06 -11.28
C TRP A 134 7.84 -20.11 -11.75
N ALA A 135 7.05 -19.19 -11.27
CA ALA A 135 5.70 -18.95 -11.75
C ALA A 135 5.50 -17.47 -12.05
N LEU A 136 4.70 -17.18 -13.07
CA LEU A 136 4.17 -15.84 -13.33
C LEU A 136 2.78 -15.75 -12.75
N PHE A 137 2.38 -14.56 -12.38
CA PHE A 137 1.00 -14.32 -11.98
C PHE A 137 0.51 -12.95 -12.42
N ALA A 138 -0.80 -12.84 -12.55
CA ALA A 138 -1.49 -11.57 -12.75
C ALA A 138 -2.89 -11.65 -12.13
N GLY A 139 -3.39 -10.52 -11.68
CA GLY A 139 -4.73 -10.43 -11.10
C GLY A 139 -4.98 -9.07 -10.48
N GLY A 140 -5.91 -9.03 -9.54
CA GLY A 140 -6.25 -7.79 -8.87
C GLY A 140 -7.16 -8.03 -7.67
N GLY A 141 -7.55 -6.96 -7.05
CA GLY A 141 -8.37 -7.01 -5.86
C GLY A 141 -9.14 -5.73 -5.61
N ILE A 142 -10.02 -5.85 -4.65
CA ILE A 142 -10.85 -4.78 -4.13
C ILE A 142 -10.79 -4.77 -2.61
N GLY A 143 -10.98 -3.62 -2.02
CA GLY A 143 -10.88 -3.51 -0.57
C GLY A 143 -11.32 -2.18 -0.03
N TRP A 144 -10.83 -1.92 1.16
CA TRP A 144 -11.06 -0.71 1.91
C TRP A 144 -9.73 -0.06 2.28
N ALA A 145 -9.65 1.25 2.15
CA ALA A 145 -8.51 2.05 2.54
C ALA A 145 -8.95 3.17 3.49
N GLN A 146 -8.22 3.36 4.57
CA GLN A 146 -8.36 4.51 5.45
C GLN A 146 -7.16 5.43 5.24
N ASN A 147 -7.44 6.59 4.67
CA ASN A 147 -6.47 7.66 4.48
C ASN A 147 -6.48 8.58 5.70
N VAL A 148 -5.34 8.76 6.34
CA VAL A 148 -5.15 9.63 7.49
C VAL A 148 -4.30 10.82 7.05
N SER A 149 -4.93 11.97 6.95
CA SER A 149 -4.31 13.24 6.57
C SER A 149 -4.00 14.06 7.81
N ASP A 150 -2.73 14.35 8.04
CA ASP A 150 -2.23 15.25 9.09
C ASP A 150 -1.77 16.55 8.41
N VAL A 151 -2.54 17.61 8.60
CA VAL A 151 -2.35 18.88 7.90
C VAL A 151 -1.96 19.97 8.85
N ALA A 152 -0.82 20.57 8.56
CA ALA A 152 -0.35 21.76 9.24
C ALA A 152 -0.59 23.00 8.39
N ARG A 153 -1.48 23.90 8.89
CA ARG A 153 -1.69 25.20 8.28
C ARG A 153 -0.61 26.18 8.72
N VAL A 154 0.11 26.75 7.76
CA VAL A 154 1.15 27.75 7.96
C VAL A 154 0.64 29.10 7.48
N PRO A 155 0.26 30.04 8.40
CA PRO A 155 -0.26 31.34 8.01
C PRO A 155 0.81 32.20 7.33
N ILE A 156 0.38 33.12 6.44
CA ILE A 156 1.26 34.14 5.87
C ILE A 156 1.41 35.27 6.90
N GLY A 157 2.61 35.45 7.43
CA GLY A 157 2.92 36.48 8.46
C GLY A 157 2.93 35.93 9.89
N ALA A 158 2.67 36.80 10.87
CA ALA A 158 2.66 36.43 12.29
C ALA A 158 1.36 35.69 12.63
N GLY A 159 1.41 34.37 12.70
CA GLY A 159 0.28 33.52 13.08
C GLY A 159 0.74 32.19 13.66
N THR A 160 -0.13 31.50 14.39
CA THR A 160 0.15 30.20 15.00
C THR A 160 -0.11 29.07 13.98
N LYS A 161 0.85 28.13 13.87
CA LYS A 161 0.65 26.88 13.14
C LYS A 161 -0.46 26.08 13.80
N THR A 162 -1.45 25.64 13.03
CA THR A 162 -2.55 24.79 13.50
C THR A 162 -2.47 23.43 12.80
N GLU A 163 -2.62 22.35 13.55
CA GLU A 163 -2.61 20.99 13.04
C GLU A 163 -4.03 20.40 13.09
N LEU A 164 -4.39 19.67 12.06
CA LEU A 164 -5.68 18.98 11.94
C LEU A 164 -5.45 17.58 11.37
N VAL A 165 -6.00 16.57 12.05
CA VAL A 165 -5.98 15.19 11.58
C VAL A 165 -7.36 14.80 11.08
N THR A 166 -7.45 14.44 9.81
CA THR A 166 -8.69 13.96 9.17
C THR A 166 -8.52 12.52 8.73
N ARG A 167 -9.57 11.72 8.87
CA ARG A 167 -9.62 10.33 8.38
C ARG A 167 -10.72 10.20 7.35
N THR A 168 -10.36 9.59 6.21
CA THR A 168 -11.29 9.33 5.11
C THR A 168 -11.25 7.85 4.78
N ASP A 169 -12.42 7.21 4.82
CA ASP A 169 -12.59 5.79 4.51
C ASP A 169 -13.07 5.64 3.08
N ASN A 170 -12.35 4.84 2.29
CA ASN A 170 -12.59 4.70 0.85
C ASN A 170 -12.66 3.25 0.40
N PHE A 171 -13.38 3.02 -0.69
CA PHE A 171 -13.20 1.84 -1.52
C PHE A 171 -11.84 1.92 -2.22
N THR A 172 -11.14 0.80 -2.36
CA THR A 172 -9.87 0.73 -3.10
C THR A 172 -9.88 -0.47 -4.03
N TRP A 173 -9.13 -0.37 -5.12
CA TRP A 173 -8.92 -1.47 -6.05
C TRP A 173 -7.52 -1.46 -6.60
N ASN A 174 -7.05 -2.61 -7.05
CA ASN A 174 -5.72 -2.74 -7.63
C ASN A 174 -5.66 -3.75 -8.75
N PHE A 175 -4.66 -3.59 -9.62
CA PHE A 175 -4.16 -4.62 -10.51
C PHE A 175 -2.68 -4.86 -10.24
N ALA A 176 -2.28 -6.14 -10.29
CA ALA A 176 -0.90 -6.52 -10.06
C ALA A 176 -0.48 -7.68 -10.98
N ALA A 177 0.79 -7.68 -11.31
CA ALA A 177 1.44 -8.79 -12.00
C ALA A 177 2.86 -8.97 -11.46
N GLY A 178 3.37 -10.19 -11.53
CA GLY A 178 4.68 -10.45 -10.97
C GLY A 178 5.18 -11.86 -11.23
N VAL A 179 6.24 -12.18 -10.50
CA VAL A 179 6.92 -13.46 -10.57
C VAL A 179 7.15 -14.01 -9.17
N ILE A 180 6.97 -15.32 -9.01
CA ILE A 180 7.24 -16.06 -7.80
C ILE A 180 8.47 -16.93 -8.05
N TRP A 181 9.41 -16.91 -7.11
CA TRP A 181 10.57 -17.78 -7.09
C TRP A 181 10.53 -18.66 -5.85
N SER A 182 10.33 -19.98 -6.08
CA SER A 182 10.37 -21.01 -5.03
C SER A 182 11.80 -21.44 -4.80
N PHE A 183 12.44 -20.92 -3.79
CA PHE A 183 13.82 -21.25 -3.46
C PHE A 183 13.93 -22.39 -2.44
N SER A 184 12.83 -22.76 -1.78
CA SER A 184 12.72 -23.88 -0.86
C SER A 184 11.35 -24.55 -0.97
N LYS A 185 11.17 -25.70 -0.32
CA LYS A 185 9.88 -26.42 -0.28
C LYS A 185 8.75 -25.59 0.34
N ASN A 186 9.08 -24.76 1.31
CA ASN A 186 8.10 -23.98 2.08
C ASN A 186 8.26 -22.46 1.87
N TRP A 187 9.27 -22.01 1.12
CA TRP A 187 9.57 -20.60 1.00
C TRP A 187 9.61 -20.13 -0.44
N ASP A 188 8.92 -19.04 -0.68
CA ASP A 188 8.93 -18.31 -1.94
C ASP A 188 9.36 -16.86 -1.72
N ALA A 189 10.04 -16.32 -2.71
CA ALA A 189 10.19 -14.89 -2.91
C ALA A 189 9.27 -14.43 -4.03
N GLU A 190 8.61 -13.31 -3.84
CA GLU A 190 7.72 -12.71 -4.83
C GLU A 190 8.25 -11.33 -5.23
N PHE A 191 8.19 -11.03 -6.52
CA PHE A 191 8.43 -9.71 -7.08
C PHE A 191 7.19 -9.29 -7.84
N ARG A 192 6.54 -8.21 -7.40
CA ARG A 192 5.24 -7.76 -7.90
C ARG A 192 5.31 -6.28 -8.30
N TYR A 193 4.77 -5.94 -9.44
CA TYR A 193 4.35 -4.60 -9.78
C TYR A 193 2.85 -4.49 -9.53
N ARG A 194 2.42 -3.38 -8.92
CA ARG A 194 1.02 -3.08 -8.64
C ARG A 194 0.67 -1.65 -9.02
N TYR A 195 -0.45 -1.48 -9.67
CA TYR A 195 -1.19 -0.22 -9.71
C TYR A 195 -2.31 -0.30 -8.68
N ILE A 196 -2.43 0.70 -7.81
CA ILE A 196 -3.49 0.78 -6.80
C ILE A 196 -4.11 2.17 -6.83
N ASP A 197 -5.43 2.20 -6.74
CA ASP A 197 -6.24 3.39 -6.58
C ASP A 197 -6.81 3.40 -5.15
N LEU A 198 -6.41 4.40 -4.38
CA LEU A 198 -6.78 4.61 -2.98
C LEU A 198 -7.91 5.63 -2.84
N CYS A 199 -8.50 6.02 -3.99
CA CYS A 199 -9.60 6.95 -4.15
C CYS A 199 -9.30 8.35 -3.58
N GLU A 200 -10.30 8.98 -2.98
CA GLU A 200 -10.20 10.37 -2.56
C GLU A 200 -9.50 10.57 -1.22
N VAL A 201 -8.92 11.75 -1.07
CA VAL A 201 -8.38 12.23 0.21
C VAL A 201 -9.01 13.57 0.52
N GLU A 202 -9.56 13.69 1.72
CA GLU A 202 -10.13 14.94 2.20
C GLU A 202 -9.40 15.41 3.46
N SER A 203 -9.19 16.73 3.54
CA SER A 203 -8.63 17.39 4.69
C SER A 203 -9.44 18.62 5.02
N GLY A 204 -9.94 18.71 6.23
CA GLY A 204 -10.74 19.85 6.72
C GLY A 204 -12.03 19.43 7.44
N PRO A 205 -12.90 20.40 7.77
CA PRO A 205 -12.70 21.85 7.63
C PRO A 205 -11.62 22.38 8.58
N HIS A 206 -10.73 23.21 8.04
CA HIS A 206 -9.72 23.92 8.82
C HIS A 206 -10.36 25.06 9.64
N THR A 207 -9.58 25.69 10.53
CA THR A 207 -10.07 26.79 11.41
C THR A 207 -10.63 28.01 10.66
N ASP A 208 -10.32 28.15 9.37
CA ASP A 208 -10.86 29.17 8.46
C ASP A 208 -12.03 28.65 7.60
N GLY A 209 -12.52 27.43 7.86
CA GLY A 209 -13.59 26.79 7.11
C GLY A 209 -13.15 26.15 5.77
N THR A 210 -11.86 26.20 5.44
CA THR A 210 -11.34 25.62 4.20
C THR A 210 -11.33 24.10 4.26
N THR A 211 -11.82 23.43 3.21
CA THR A 211 -11.66 22.00 2.96
C THR A 211 -10.82 21.82 1.71
N ILE A 212 -9.83 20.94 1.78
CA ILE A 212 -8.99 20.52 0.64
C ILE A 212 -9.36 19.09 0.31
N ARG A 213 -9.67 18.82 -0.96
CA ARG A 213 -10.04 17.50 -1.46
C ARG A 213 -9.21 17.18 -2.69
N ALA A 214 -8.59 16.00 -2.68
CA ALA A 214 -8.01 15.37 -3.85
C ALA A 214 -8.95 14.25 -4.31
N GLU A 215 -9.43 14.30 -5.55
CA GLU A 215 -10.41 13.35 -6.08
C GLU A 215 -9.77 12.00 -6.45
N SER A 216 -8.46 11.98 -6.67
CA SER A 216 -7.70 10.78 -7.02
C SER A 216 -6.41 10.69 -6.23
N TYR A 217 -6.19 9.53 -5.61
CA TYR A 217 -4.93 9.14 -4.98
C TYR A 217 -4.53 7.76 -5.48
N THR A 218 -3.54 7.73 -6.36
CA THR A 218 -3.06 6.51 -7.01
C THR A 218 -1.60 6.23 -6.69
N SER A 219 -1.19 4.97 -6.84
CA SER A 219 0.22 4.60 -6.67
C SER A 219 0.64 3.50 -7.63
N HIS A 220 1.89 3.59 -8.06
CA HIS A 220 2.63 2.55 -8.76
C HIS A 220 3.64 1.95 -7.81
N ASP A 221 3.45 0.70 -7.41
CA ASP A 221 4.22 0.01 -6.39
C ASP A 221 5.10 -1.08 -7.01
N LEU A 222 6.31 -1.19 -6.49
CA LEU A 222 7.16 -2.37 -6.60
C LEU A 222 7.17 -3.07 -5.25
N ILE A 223 6.87 -4.36 -5.23
CA ILE A 223 6.68 -5.15 -4.01
C ILE A 223 7.64 -6.34 -4.02
N ILE A 224 8.31 -6.53 -2.89
CA ILE A 224 9.06 -7.74 -2.60
C ILE A 224 8.33 -8.47 -1.49
N GLY A 225 7.92 -9.71 -1.76
CA GLY A 225 7.24 -10.59 -0.82
C GLY A 225 8.12 -11.75 -0.38
N LEU A 226 8.03 -12.11 0.89
CA LEU A 226 8.57 -13.36 1.43
C LEU A 226 7.40 -14.18 1.95
N THR A 227 7.18 -15.35 1.34
CA THR A 227 6.02 -16.22 1.59
C THR A 227 6.46 -17.52 2.24
N TYR A 228 5.77 -17.91 3.29
CA TYR A 228 5.86 -19.23 3.91
C TYR A 228 4.59 -20.03 3.61
N ARG A 229 4.75 -21.23 3.06
CA ARG A 229 3.70 -22.20 2.76
C ARG A 229 3.66 -23.29 3.81
N PHE A 230 2.45 -23.58 4.30
CA PHE A 230 2.19 -24.62 5.27
C PHE A 230 2.08 -26.01 4.68
#